data_c51a0428a6cbb75dc644df0a1a32508e
#
_entry.id   c51a0428a6cbb75dc644df0a1a32508e
#
_cell.length_a   1.000
_cell.length_b   1.000
_cell.length_c   1.000
_cell.angle_alpha   90.00
_cell.angle_beta   90.00
_cell.angle_gamma   90.00
#
_symmetry.space_group_name_H-M   'P 1'
#
loop_
_entity.id
_entity.type
_entity.pdbx_description
1 polymer ?
#
loop_
_entity_poly.entity_id
_entity_poly.type
_entity_poly.pdbx_seq_one_letter_code
_entity_poly.pdbx_strand_id
1 'polypeptide(L)'
;MTAVRRGAWMALRYVTSLFFVGVIVQFFLVGYGLFAMKHGATIDNAKSLDAHRGLGWILSEFGAILMLILVLLAWPARRLLGLWILLAVLAFFQGVLASSGYHHWGLGMLHPVNALLLLGLSGRLAHYAWTTRKSKEVAAAPAAAPSG
;
A
#
# COMPACT_ATOMS: atom_id res chain seq x y z
N MET A 1 1.58 -24.73 8.32
CA MET A 1 0.75 -23.50 8.37
C MET A 1 -0.70 -23.89 8.56
N THR A 2 -1.42 -23.26 9.51
CA THR A 2 -2.87 -23.44 9.67
C THR A 2 -3.62 -22.88 8.46
N ALA A 3 -4.87 -23.30 8.24
CA ALA A 3 -5.72 -22.81 7.16
C ALA A 3 -5.90 -21.27 7.23
N VAL A 4 -6.11 -20.74 8.45
CA VAL A 4 -6.24 -19.29 8.70
C VAL A 4 -5.00 -18.53 8.26
N ARG A 5 -3.80 -18.96 8.65
CA ARG A 5 -2.54 -18.30 8.23
C ARG A 5 -2.34 -18.32 6.72
N ARG A 6 -2.75 -19.38 6.06
CA ARG A 6 -2.67 -19.51 4.60
C ARG A 6 -3.64 -18.54 3.92
N GLY A 7 -4.88 -18.48 4.39
CA GLY A 7 -5.88 -17.51 3.89
C GLY A 7 -5.44 -16.07 4.11
N ALA A 8 -4.97 -15.73 5.32
CA ALA A 8 -4.47 -14.40 5.63
C ALA A 8 -3.26 -13.99 4.76
N TRP A 9 -2.33 -14.94 4.48
CA TRP A 9 -1.22 -14.69 3.58
C TRP A 9 -1.68 -14.42 2.14
N MET A 10 -2.67 -15.17 1.65
CA MET A 10 -3.24 -14.91 0.32
C MET A 10 -3.92 -13.55 0.27
N ALA A 11 -4.76 -13.23 1.24
CA ALA A 11 -5.42 -11.93 1.32
C ALA A 11 -4.40 -10.77 1.40
N LEU A 12 -3.36 -10.91 2.23
CA LEU A 12 -2.29 -9.92 2.38
C LEU A 12 -1.59 -9.60 1.04
N ARG A 13 -1.35 -10.61 0.20
CA ARG A 13 -0.75 -10.42 -1.13
C ARG A 13 -1.62 -9.54 -2.02
N TYR A 14 -2.92 -9.87 -2.12
CA TYR A 14 -3.85 -9.10 -2.94
C TYR A 14 -4.02 -7.68 -2.39
N VAL A 15 -4.22 -7.54 -1.08
CA VAL A 15 -4.37 -6.22 -0.44
C VAL A 15 -3.13 -5.35 -0.64
N THR A 16 -1.92 -5.91 -0.47
CA THR A 16 -0.68 -5.15 -0.70
C THR A 16 -0.53 -4.76 -2.17
N SER A 17 -0.90 -5.63 -3.12
CA SER A 17 -0.86 -5.32 -4.55
C SER A 17 -1.88 -4.24 -4.93
N LEU A 18 -3.10 -4.33 -4.42
CA LEU A 18 -4.13 -3.30 -4.63
C LEU A 18 -3.73 -1.97 -3.99
N PHE A 19 -3.12 -2.01 -2.80
CA PHE A 19 -2.57 -0.82 -2.16
C PHE A 19 -1.49 -0.17 -3.02
N PHE A 20 -0.55 -0.95 -3.56
CA PHE A 20 0.50 -0.44 -4.46
C PHE A 20 -0.10 0.23 -5.70
N VAL A 21 -1.07 -0.41 -6.35
CA VAL A 21 -1.78 0.18 -7.49
C VAL A 21 -2.54 1.44 -7.08
N GLY A 22 -3.19 1.42 -5.91
CA GLY A 22 -3.87 2.59 -5.35
C GLY A 22 -2.94 3.77 -5.11
N VAL A 23 -1.71 3.53 -4.63
CA VAL A 23 -0.69 4.59 -4.48
C VAL A 23 -0.29 5.16 -5.85
N ILE A 24 -0.14 4.34 -6.88
CA ILE A 24 0.12 4.83 -8.25
C ILE A 24 -1.04 5.71 -8.72
N VAL A 25 -2.28 5.25 -8.55
CA VAL A 25 -3.49 6.01 -8.93
C VAL A 25 -3.54 7.35 -8.20
N GLN A 26 -3.08 7.43 -6.94
CA GLN A 26 -3.02 8.67 -6.18
C GLN A 26 -2.13 9.73 -6.82
N PHE A 27 -1.01 9.36 -7.45
CA PHE A 27 -0.16 10.30 -8.18
C PHE A 27 -0.89 10.88 -9.41
N PHE A 28 -1.67 10.06 -10.12
CA PHE A 28 -2.49 10.55 -11.24
C PHE A 28 -3.63 11.46 -10.75
N LEU A 29 -4.30 11.09 -9.65
CA LEU A 29 -5.42 11.86 -9.12
C LEU A 29 -4.98 13.22 -8.57
N VAL A 30 -3.83 13.31 -7.88
CA VAL A 30 -3.33 14.62 -7.43
C VAL A 30 -2.89 15.48 -8.62
N GLY A 31 -2.22 14.89 -9.61
CA GLY A 31 -1.87 15.60 -10.84
C GLY A 31 -3.11 16.15 -11.54
N TYR A 32 -4.09 15.28 -11.81
CA TYR A 32 -5.37 15.71 -12.39
C TYR A 32 -6.02 16.81 -11.55
N GLY A 33 -6.12 16.62 -10.24
CA GLY A 33 -6.76 17.56 -9.33
C GLY A 33 -6.14 18.96 -9.36
N LEU A 34 -4.80 19.02 -9.39
CA LEU A 34 -4.07 20.29 -9.45
C LEU A 34 -4.25 20.99 -10.79
N PHE A 35 -4.13 20.28 -11.91
CA PHE A 35 -4.29 20.86 -13.24
C PHE A 35 -5.73 21.25 -13.58
N ALA A 36 -6.72 20.54 -13.00
CA ALA A 36 -8.15 20.83 -13.17
C ALA A 36 -8.69 21.85 -12.14
N MET A 37 -7.83 22.42 -11.30
CA MET A 37 -8.23 23.38 -10.27
C MET A 37 -8.70 24.68 -10.94
N LYS A 38 -9.91 25.13 -10.58
CA LYS A 38 -10.47 26.38 -11.09
C LYS A 38 -9.76 27.59 -10.49
N HIS A 39 -9.71 28.67 -11.26
CA HIS A 39 -9.17 29.94 -10.78
C HIS A 39 -9.88 30.40 -9.49
N GLY A 40 -9.09 30.77 -8.47
CA GLY A 40 -9.60 31.18 -7.16
C GLY A 40 -9.89 30.02 -6.18
N ALA A 41 -9.77 28.75 -6.62
CA ALA A 41 -9.82 27.62 -5.69
C ALA A 41 -8.49 27.46 -4.95
N THR A 42 -8.56 26.93 -3.74
CA THR A 42 -7.41 26.56 -2.91
C THR A 42 -7.32 25.03 -2.78
N ILE A 43 -6.18 24.51 -2.34
CA ILE A 43 -5.98 23.05 -2.21
C ILE A 43 -7.03 22.40 -1.30
N ASP A 44 -7.50 23.09 -0.28
CA ASP A 44 -8.47 22.59 0.70
C ASP A 44 -9.92 22.59 0.18
N ASN A 45 -10.28 23.49 -0.74
CA ASN A 45 -11.64 23.60 -1.27
C ASN A 45 -11.83 23.13 -2.74
N ALA A 46 -10.76 22.75 -3.43
CA ALA A 46 -10.84 22.31 -4.82
C ALA A 46 -11.55 20.96 -4.95
N LYS A 47 -12.75 20.96 -5.56
CA LYS A 47 -13.52 19.71 -5.85
C LYS A 47 -12.78 18.75 -6.78
N SER A 48 -11.87 19.25 -7.62
CA SER A 48 -11.04 18.43 -8.50
C SER A 48 -10.10 17.49 -7.72
N LEU A 49 -9.84 17.75 -6.42
CA LEU A 49 -9.04 16.93 -5.54
C LEU A 49 -9.87 15.91 -4.71
N ASP A 50 -11.20 15.89 -4.82
CA ASP A 50 -12.05 15.03 -3.99
C ASP A 50 -11.77 13.54 -4.21
N ALA A 51 -11.51 13.12 -5.46
CA ALA A 51 -11.15 11.73 -5.76
C ALA A 51 -9.80 11.34 -5.11
N HIS A 52 -8.80 12.25 -5.12
CA HIS A 52 -7.52 12.05 -4.44
C HIS A 52 -7.71 11.92 -2.93
N ARG A 53 -8.51 12.81 -2.32
CA ARG A 53 -8.80 12.77 -0.87
C ARG A 53 -9.54 11.50 -0.47
N GLY A 54 -10.59 11.12 -1.22
CA GLY A 54 -11.41 9.95 -0.94
C GLY A 54 -10.60 8.65 -1.03
N LEU A 55 -9.86 8.43 -2.12
CA LEU A 55 -9.01 7.26 -2.25
C LEU A 55 -7.86 7.30 -1.22
N GLY A 56 -7.30 8.49 -0.95
CA GLY A 56 -6.25 8.67 0.05
C GLY A 56 -6.72 8.22 1.44
N TRP A 57 -7.92 8.62 1.84
CA TRP A 57 -8.52 8.21 3.10
C TRP A 57 -8.75 6.68 3.16
N ILE A 58 -9.26 6.07 2.10
CA ILE A 58 -9.44 4.62 2.02
C ILE A 58 -8.10 3.89 2.20
N LEU A 59 -7.04 4.34 1.54
CA LEU A 59 -5.73 3.71 1.62
C LEU A 59 -5.08 3.92 2.99
N SER A 60 -5.13 5.14 3.54
CA SER A 60 -4.45 5.48 4.79
C SER A 60 -5.13 4.89 6.02
N GLU A 61 -6.45 4.86 6.07
CA GLU A 61 -7.18 4.35 7.24
C GLU A 61 -7.52 2.85 7.08
N PHE A 62 -8.41 2.51 6.14
CA PHE A 62 -8.84 1.13 5.96
C PHE A 62 -7.73 0.22 5.45
N GLY A 63 -6.93 0.68 4.48
CA GLY A 63 -5.83 -0.08 3.93
C GLY A 63 -4.77 -0.40 4.98
N ALA A 64 -4.39 0.57 5.82
CA ALA A 64 -3.43 0.39 6.89
C ALA A 64 -3.93 -0.61 7.95
N ILE A 65 -5.16 -0.43 8.44
CA ILE A 65 -5.76 -1.32 9.44
C ILE A 65 -5.89 -2.74 8.90
N LEU A 66 -6.40 -2.89 7.67
CA LEU A 66 -6.57 -4.20 7.04
C LEU A 66 -5.23 -4.91 6.84
N MET A 67 -4.19 -4.21 6.37
CA MET A 67 -2.85 -4.77 6.23
C MET A 67 -2.27 -5.20 7.58
N LEU A 68 -2.46 -4.40 8.63
CA LEU A 68 -2.00 -4.71 9.98
C LEU A 68 -2.67 -6.00 10.51
N ILE A 69 -3.98 -6.12 10.38
CA ILE A 69 -4.73 -7.33 10.78
C ILE A 69 -4.22 -8.54 10.00
N LEU A 70 -4.13 -8.43 8.68
CA LEU A 70 -3.73 -9.55 7.82
C LEU A 70 -2.29 -9.99 8.08
N VAL A 71 -1.35 -9.08 8.32
CA VAL A 71 0.04 -9.45 8.60
C VAL A 71 0.19 -10.12 9.97
N LEU A 72 -0.58 -9.68 10.97
CA LEU A 72 -0.59 -10.33 12.28
C LEU A 72 -1.18 -11.74 12.20
N LEU A 73 -2.24 -11.95 11.42
CA LEU A 73 -2.84 -13.28 11.20
C LEU A 73 -1.94 -14.18 10.34
N ALA A 74 -1.29 -13.64 9.31
CA ALA A 74 -0.38 -14.39 8.45
C ALA A 74 0.92 -14.77 9.14
N TRP A 75 1.37 -13.95 10.09
CA TRP A 75 2.58 -14.13 10.91
C TRP A 75 3.80 -14.58 10.09
N PRO A 76 4.28 -13.76 9.14
CA PRO A 76 5.47 -14.08 8.35
C PRO A 76 6.75 -14.09 9.21
N ALA A 77 7.90 -14.40 8.61
CA ALA A 77 9.20 -14.26 9.30
C ALA A 77 9.38 -12.85 9.89
N ARG A 78 10.02 -12.73 11.05
CA ARG A 78 10.11 -11.48 11.84
C ARG A 78 10.51 -10.25 11.01
N ARG A 79 11.51 -10.40 10.12
CA ARG A 79 11.95 -9.30 9.25
C ARG A 79 10.85 -8.81 8.30
N LEU A 80 10.09 -9.73 7.73
CA LEU A 80 8.97 -9.41 6.83
C LEU A 80 7.79 -8.83 7.60
N LEU A 81 7.49 -9.39 8.78
CA LEU A 81 6.49 -8.84 9.69
C LEU A 81 6.76 -7.35 9.96
N GLY A 82 8.01 -7.01 10.31
CA GLY A 82 8.41 -5.61 10.55
C GLY A 82 8.22 -4.70 9.34
N LEU A 83 8.50 -5.18 8.12
CA LEU A 83 8.32 -4.38 6.90
C LEU A 83 6.84 -4.14 6.57
N TRP A 84 5.94 -5.11 6.79
CA TRP A 84 4.50 -4.88 6.61
C TRP A 84 3.91 -4.00 7.70
N ILE A 85 4.37 -4.12 8.95
CA ILE A 85 3.96 -3.19 10.02
C ILE A 85 4.44 -1.77 9.67
N LEU A 86 5.68 -1.61 9.21
CA LEU A 86 6.18 -0.32 8.76
C LEU A 86 5.33 0.26 7.61
N LEU A 87 4.96 -0.57 6.62
CA LEU A 87 4.06 -0.13 5.54
C LEU A 87 2.72 0.36 6.07
N ALA A 88 2.10 -0.37 7.01
CA ALA A 88 0.83 0.04 7.62
C ALA A 88 0.97 1.34 8.42
N VAL A 89 2.05 1.50 9.18
CA VAL A 89 2.34 2.72 9.94
C VAL A 89 2.54 3.91 9.00
N LEU A 90 3.35 3.76 7.96
CA LEU A 90 3.55 4.84 6.96
C LEU A 90 2.25 5.19 6.23
N ALA A 91 1.39 4.19 5.94
CA ALA A 91 0.09 4.43 5.32
C ALA A 91 -0.81 5.26 6.24
N PHE A 92 -0.90 4.93 7.52
CA PHE A 92 -1.64 5.72 8.51
C PHE A 92 -1.08 7.15 8.62
N PHE A 93 0.25 7.30 8.72
CA PHE A 93 0.89 8.60 8.76
C PHE A 93 0.63 9.45 7.52
N GLN A 94 0.37 8.84 6.36
CA GLN A 94 0.04 9.57 5.13
C GLN A 94 -1.21 10.44 5.29
N GLY A 95 -2.25 9.93 5.95
CA GLY A 95 -3.46 10.68 6.28
C GLY A 95 -3.18 11.81 7.29
N VAL A 96 -2.39 11.52 8.33
CA VAL A 96 -1.98 12.51 9.33
C VAL A 96 -1.18 13.65 8.70
N LEU A 97 -0.22 13.35 7.83
CA LEU A 97 0.59 14.36 7.14
C LEU A 97 -0.26 15.21 6.20
N ALA A 98 -1.24 14.60 5.50
CA ALA A 98 -2.17 15.33 4.65
C ALA A 98 -3.00 16.33 5.46
N SER A 99 -3.64 15.90 6.55
CA SER A 99 -4.48 16.75 7.40
C SER A 99 -3.68 17.82 8.13
N SER A 100 -2.51 17.48 8.65
CA SER A 100 -1.63 18.43 9.36
C SER A 100 -1.04 19.48 8.42
N GLY A 101 -0.85 19.15 7.15
CA GLY A 101 -0.29 20.04 6.13
C GLY A 101 -1.12 21.31 5.91
N TYR A 102 -2.43 21.27 6.17
CA TYR A 102 -3.29 22.46 6.09
C TYR A 102 -2.96 23.52 7.14
N HIS A 103 -2.46 23.12 8.30
CA HIS A 103 -2.10 24.02 9.39
C HIS A 103 -0.61 24.26 9.51
N HIS A 104 0.19 23.30 9.08
CA HIS A 104 1.65 23.29 9.20
C HIS A 104 2.29 22.88 7.86
N TRP A 105 2.55 23.85 6.99
CA TRP A 105 3.12 23.61 5.66
C TRP A 105 4.39 22.72 5.68
N GLY A 106 5.23 22.84 6.73
CA GLY A 106 6.43 22.03 6.89
C GLY A 106 6.11 20.53 7.05
N LEU A 107 5.02 20.17 7.71
CA LEU A 107 4.53 18.78 7.79
C LEU A 107 3.92 18.33 6.46
N GLY A 108 3.22 19.25 5.78
CA GLY A 108 2.67 18.99 4.45
C GLY A 108 3.72 18.60 3.42
N MET A 109 4.95 19.16 3.51
CA MET A 109 6.07 18.80 2.64
C MET A 109 6.52 17.32 2.81
N LEU A 110 6.27 16.70 3.95
CA LEU A 110 6.59 15.29 4.19
C LEU A 110 5.58 14.35 3.54
N HIS A 111 4.36 14.82 3.21
CA HIS A 111 3.32 14.01 2.59
C HIS A 111 3.78 13.37 1.25
N PRO A 112 4.31 14.11 0.25
CA PRO A 112 4.81 13.49 -0.98
C PRO A 112 6.05 12.62 -0.75
N VAL A 113 6.91 12.95 0.20
CA VAL A 113 8.07 12.11 0.54
C VAL A 113 7.61 10.76 1.09
N ASN A 114 6.64 10.77 2.03
CA ASN A 114 6.07 9.53 2.57
C ASN A 114 5.32 8.73 1.47
N ALA A 115 4.67 9.39 0.51
CA ALA A 115 4.03 8.72 -0.63
C ALA A 115 5.04 7.93 -1.49
N LEU A 116 6.26 8.45 -1.71
CA LEU A 116 7.33 7.74 -2.40
C LEU A 116 7.84 6.53 -1.60
N LEU A 117 7.94 6.64 -0.27
CA LEU A 117 8.28 5.50 0.59
C LEU A 117 7.18 4.42 0.53
N LEU A 118 5.91 4.81 0.56
CA LEU A 118 4.78 3.90 0.40
C LEU A 118 4.82 3.19 -0.96
N LEU A 119 5.10 3.92 -2.04
CA LEU A 119 5.22 3.34 -3.38
C LEU A 119 6.34 2.29 -3.44
N GLY A 120 7.53 2.63 -2.98
CA GLY A 120 8.68 1.74 -3.02
C GLY A 120 8.51 0.50 -2.13
N LEU A 121 8.03 0.70 -0.90
CA LEU A 121 7.88 -0.39 0.06
C LEU A 121 6.72 -1.33 -0.31
N SER A 122 5.56 -0.79 -0.71
CA SER A 122 4.42 -1.62 -1.12
C SER A 122 4.71 -2.41 -2.40
N GLY A 123 5.38 -1.81 -3.38
CA GLY A 123 5.80 -2.49 -4.60
C GLY A 123 6.77 -3.63 -4.32
N ARG A 124 7.77 -3.40 -3.45
CA ARG A 124 8.72 -4.44 -3.03
C ARG A 124 8.03 -5.59 -2.30
N LEU A 125 7.12 -5.29 -1.38
CA LEU A 125 6.41 -6.31 -0.60
C LEU A 125 5.41 -7.08 -1.48
N ALA A 126 4.72 -6.42 -2.39
CA ALA A 126 3.87 -7.06 -3.39
C ALA A 126 4.68 -8.03 -4.24
N HIS A 127 5.79 -7.57 -4.84
CA HIS A 127 6.68 -8.43 -5.63
C HIS A 127 7.16 -9.65 -4.84
N TYR A 128 7.67 -9.44 -3.61
CA TYR A 128 8.12 -10.52 -2.75
C TYR A 128 7.02 -11.55 -2.48
N ALA A 129 5.81 -11.10 -2.17
CA ALA A 129 4.70 -11.98 -1.83
C ALA A 129 4.27 -12.89 -3.00
N TRP A 130 4.48 -12.44 -4.24
CA TRP A 130 4.19 -13.23 -5.44
C TRP A 130 5.32 -14.17 -5.83
N THR A 131 6.57 -13.74 -5.75
CA THR A 131 7.74 -14.54 -6.16
C THR A 131 8.01 -15.71 -5.21
N THR A 132 7.82 -15.52 -3.90
CA THR A 132 8.07 -16.57 -2.90
C THR A 132 7.13 -17.79 -3.07
N ARG A 133 5.94 -17.60 -3.60
CA ARG A 133 5.03 -18.71 -3.92
C ARG A 133 5.53 -19.51 -5.13
N LYS A 134 5.90 -18.81 -6.19
CA LYS A 134 6.37 -19.44 -7.44
C LYS A 134 7.54 -20.41 -7.18
N SER A 135 8.51 -19.97 -6.37
CA SER A 135 9.66 -20.79 -5.99
C SER A 135 9.27 -22.07 -5.21
N LYS A 136 8.25 -21.96 -4.33
CA LYS A 136 7.78 -23.13 -3.57
C LYS A 136 6.95 -24.10 -4.41
N GLU A 137 6.17 -23.61 -5.36
CA GLU A 137 5.40 -24.44 -6.29
C GLU A 137 6.32 -25.20 -7.26
N VAL A 138 7.36 -24.53 -7.79
CA VAL A 138 8.38 -25.16 -8.63
C VAL A 138 9.18 -26.22 -7.86
N ALA A 139 9.56 -25.94 -6.61
CA ALA A 139 10.29 -26.90 -5.76
C ALA A 139 9.43 -28.09 -5.30
N ALA A 140 8.11 -27.98 -5.32
CA ALA A 140 7.17 -29.05 -4.95
C ALA A 140 6.67 -29.87 -6.16
N ALA A 141 6.99 -29.46 -7.39
CA ALA A 141 6.65 -30.22 -8.59
C ALA A 141 7.43 -31.54 -8.63
N PRO A 142 6.78 -32.68 -8.89
CA PRO A 142 7.47 -33.96 -9.04
C PRO A 142 8.50 -33.84 -10.18
N ALA A 143 9.73 -34.35 -9.95
CA ALA A 143 10.70 -34.47 -11.03
C ALA A 143 10.06 -35.25 -12.17
N ALA A 144 10.06 -34.68 -13.39
CA ALA A 144 9.54 -35.37 -14.55
C ALA A 144 10.25 -36.73 -14.63
N ALA A 145 9.49 -37.82 -14.73
CA ALA A 145 10.03 -39.14 -14.88
C ALA A 145 10.92 -39.17 -16.14
N PRO A 146 12.14 -39.75 -16.09
CA PRO A 146 12.96 -39.86 -17.27
C PRO A 146 12.19 -40.61 -18.35
N SER A 147 12.04 -39.97 -19.51
CA SER A 147 11.48 -40.62 -20.70
C SER A 147 12.42 -41.76 -21.09
N GLY A 148 12.02 -43.00 -20.77
CA GLY A 148 12.71 -44.23 -21.22
C GLY A 148 12.57 -44.47 -22.72
#